data_34f6a1940881833b18798aba950488c9
#
_entry.id   34f6a1940881833b18798aba950488c9
#
_cell.length_a   1.000
_cell.length_b   1.000
_cell.length_c   1.000
_cell.angle_alpha   90.00
_cell.angle_beta   90.00
_cell.angle_gamma   90.00
#
_symmetry.space_group_name_H-M   'P 1'
#
loop_
_entity.id
_entity.type
_entity.pdbx_description
1 polymer ?
#
loop_
_entity_poly.entity_id
_entity_poly.type
_entity_poly.pdbx_seq_one_letter_code
_entity_poly.pdbx_strand_id
1 'polypeptide(L)'
;MTREVRVRFAPSPTGALHIGGLRTALYNYLFAKKMGGKFLLRIEDTDQTRFVPGAEEYIQESLDWLGISPDESPWKPGASAPYRQSERKASYMNYALDLVEKGHAYYAFDTSAELEAMRERLTAARVLQPQYNSITRSQMKNSLTLSAAEVKERLASGDPYVIRAKLPLKEEVRLHDLIRGWVMVHSSTLDDKVLMKSDGMPTYHLANIVDDHLMGITHVIRGEEWLPSAPLHVLLYRFFGWEDTMPQFAHLPLLLKPDGNGKLSKRDGDKLGFPVFPLNWVDPFTGDKSSGFRENGYLPEALLNFLAFLGWNPGDECEIFSVDELVEAFSIERIGKSGTKFDIAKAKWFNEHYLRGSSQELLVSYLQKDADAAGVAIGNEKAAAIVALLRERVTFPADFWRDSKFLHQAPSDFDLEVATKKWNADAATLLKAYAQTLESGIPAPFDSTAAKALLESTAEAQGIKLGKVMQAVRLAVTGLGAGPDLMEVFAILGPQEVAKRIRFALDTLAIVD
;
A
#
# COMPACT_ATOMS: atom_id res chain seq x y z
N MET A 1 -7.69 32.10 18.61
CA MET A 1 -8.15 30.69 18.64
C MET A 1 -7.34 29.91 17.61
N THR A 2 -6.74 28.80 18.00
CA THR A 2 -6.05 27.90 17.06
C THR A 2 -7.10 27.29 16.13
N ARG A 3 -6.85 27.31 14.80
CA ARG A 3 -7.74 26.68 13.82
C ARG A 3 -7.80 25.17 14.09
N GLU A 4 -8.98 24.55 13.94
CA GLU A 4 -9.11 23.09 13.90
C GLU A 4 -8.16 22.51 12.85
N VAL A 5 -7.40 21.46 13.19
CA VAL A 5 -6.51 20.81 12.22
C VAL A 5 -7.35 20.10 11.16
N ARG A 6 -7.12 20.43 9.90
CA ARG A 6 -7.77 19.81 8.74
C ARG A 6 -6.71 19.45 7.72
N VAL A 7 -6.69 18.20 7.35
CA VAL A 7 -5.78 17.65 6.34
C VAL A 7 -6.57 16.92 5.27
N ARG A 8 -5.94 16.64 4.13
CA ARG A 8 -6.61 15.94 3.05
C ARG A 8 -5.68 14.94 2.33
N PHE A 9 -6.23 13.82 1.97
CA PHE A 9 -5.75 13.00 0.88
C PHE A 9 -6.46 13.43 -0.40
N ALA A 10 -5.72 13.70 -1.46
CA ALA A 10 -6.25 14.33 -2.67
C ALA A 10 -5.78 13.57 -3.93
N PRO A 11 -6.23 12.33 -4.14
CA PRO A 11 -5.84 11.53 -5.28
C PRO A 11 -6.59 11.92 -6.55
N SER A 12 -5.91 11.78 -7.71
CA SER A 12 -6.57 11.78 -9.01
C SER A 12 -7.05 10.36 -9.35
N PRO A 13 -8.29 10.17 -9.85
CA PRO A 13 -8.86 8.86 -10.16
C PRO A 13 -8.37 8.33 -11.53
N THR A 14 -7.06 8.10 -11.65
CA THR A 14 -6.37 7.70 -12.89
C THR A 14 -5.93 6.23 -12.87
N GLY A 15 -6.66 5.38 -12.16
CA GLY A 15 -6.43 3.95 -12.00
C GLY A 15 -6.23 3.55 -10.54
N ALA A 16 -5.77 2.33 -10.30
CA ALA A 16 -5.57 1.79 -8.95
C ALA A 16 -4.67 2.65 -8.07
N LEU A 17 -5.06 2.79 -6.81
CA LEU A 17 -4.27 3.49 -5.79
C LEU A 17 -3.00 2.71 -5.48
N HIS A 18 -1.84 3.32 -5.73
CA HIS A 18 -0.53 2.74 -5.38
C HIS A 18 -0.28 2.89 -3.86
N ILE A 19 0.47 1.95 -3.26
CA ILE A 19 0.79 1.99 -1.82
C ILE A 19 1.49 3.29 -1.39
N GLY A 20 2.19 3.98 -2.27
CA GLY A 20 2.75 5.30 -1.98
C GLY A 20 1.69 6.36 -1.72
N GLY A 21 0.58 6.33 -2.48
CA GLY A 21 -0.60 7.14 -2.20
C GLY A 21 -1.29 6.72 -0.90
N LEU A 22 -1.41 5.41 -0.68
CA LEU A 22 -2.01 4.86 0.53
C LEU A 22 -1.22 5.26 1.80
N ARG A 23 0.12 5.23 1.76
CA ARG A 23 0.98 5.77 2.83
C ARG A 23 0.71 7.25 3.08
N THR A 24 0.54 8.03 2.01
CA THR A 24 0.19 9.45 2.14
C THR A 24 -1.16 9.64 2.83
N ALA A 25 -2.16 8.83 2.49
CA ALA A 25 -3.46 8.82 3.17
C ALA A 25 -3.31 8.48 4.66
N LEU A 26 -2.56 7.42 4.97
CA LEU A 26 -2.30 7.00 6.36
C LEU A 26 -1.65 8.11 7.19
N TYR A 27 -0.61 8.78 6.66
CA TYR A 27 0.06 9.85 7.43
C TYR A 27 -0.84 11.06 7.67
N ASN A 28 -1.70 11.41 6.69
CA ASN A 28 -2.74 12.41 6.90
C ASN A 28 -3.73 11.97 7.99
N TYR A 29 -4.20 10.72 7.95
CA TYR A 29 -5.10 10.16 8.94
C TYR A 29 -4.49 10.19 10.34
N LEU A 30 -3.28 9.64 10.52
CA LEU A 30 -2.59 9.59 11.82
C LEU A 30 -2.39 11.00 12.40
N PHE A 31 -1.94 11.95 11.57
CA PHE A 31 -1.75 13.33 12.00
C PHE A 31 -3.06 13.99 12.40
N ALA A 32 -4.13 13.84 11.60
CA ALA A 32 -5.44 14.40 11.93
C ALA A 32 -5.97 13.86 13.26
N LYS A 33 -5.93 12.53 13.43
CA LYS A 33 -6.45 11.89 14.65
C LYS A 33 -5.64 12.30 15.88
N LYS A 34 -4.31 12.33 15.80
CA LYS A 34 -3.46 12.80 16.89
C LYS A 34 -3.77 14.24 17.31
N MET A 35 -4.05 15.10 16.36
CA MET A 35 -4.33 16.52 16.61
C MET A 35 -5.80 16.81 16.94
N GLY A 36 -6.64 15.76 17.06
CA GLY A 36 -8.10 15.91 17.28
C GLY A 36 -8.81 16.64 16.13
N GLY A 37 -8.25 16.59 14.92
CA GLY A 37 -8.73 17.29 13.74
C GLY A 37 -9.51 16.40 12.76
N LYS A 38 -9.61 16.83 11.51
CA LYS A 38 -10.36 16.19 10.42
C LYS A 38 -9.46 15.70 9.30
N PHE A 39 -9.71 14.49 8.85
CA PHE A 39 -9.12 13.89 7.65
C PHE A 39 -10.14 13.89 6.51
N LEU A 40 -9.84 14.58 5.41
CA LEU A 40 -10.69 14.73 4.25
C LEU A 40 -10.18 13.90 3.07
N LEU A 41 -11.09 13.41 2.24
CA LEU A 41 -10.78 12.86 0.93
C LEU A 41 -11.37 13.79 -0.14
N ARG A 42 -10.50 14.35 -1.00
CA ARG A 42 -10.88 15.15 -2.17
C ARG A 42 -10.43 14.46 -3.45
N ILE A 43 -11.33 14.24 -4.38
CA ILE A 43 -11.02 13.67 -5.69
C ILE A 43 -10.58 14.78 -6.64
N GLU A 44 -9.35 14.69 -7.13
CA GLU A 44 -8.77 15.67 -8.07
C GLU A 44 -8.92 15.17 -9.52
N ASP A 45 -10.10 15.35 -10.06
CA ASP A 45 -10.56 14.90 -11.39
C ASP A 45 -10.65 16.03 -12.42
N THR A 46 -9.82 17.07 -12.31
CA THR A 46 -9.77 18.20 -13.26
C THR A 46 -9.30 17.79 -14.66
N ASP A 47 -8.66 16.65 -14.80
CA ASP A 47 -8.26 16.05 -16.08
C ASP A 47 -9.15 14.84 -16.40
N GLN A 48 -10.30 15.13 -17.01
CA GLN A 48 -11.30 14.12 -17.38
C GLN A 48 -10.80 13.14 -18.46
N THR A 49 -9.76 13.49 -19.21
CA THR A 49 -9.18 12.58 -20.22
C THR A 49 -8.40 11.42 -19.60
N ARG A 50 -8.02 11.56 -18.34
CA ARG A 50 -7.28 10.54 -17.57
C ARG A 50 -8.14 9.82 -16.53
N PHE A 51 -9.44 10.12 -16.52
CA PHE A 51 -10.37 9.43 -15.62
C PHE A 51 -10.47 7.94 -15.96
N VAL A 52 -10.40 7.08 -14.95
CA VAL A 52 -10.52 5.63 -15.07
C VAL A 52 -11.73 5.15 -14.27
N PRO A 53 -12.73 4.54 -14.93
CA PRO A 53 -13.89 3.99 -14.23
C PRO A 53 -13.49 3.00 -13.12
N GLY A 54 -14.16 3.08 -11.97
CA GLY A 54 -13.90 2.23 -10.81
C GLY A 54 -12.72 2.68 -9.94
N ALA A 55 -11.95 3.70 -10.35
CA ALA A 55 -10.80 4.17 -9.57
C ALA A 55 -11.21 4.88 -8.28
N GLU A 56 -12.33 5.60 -8.28
CA GLU A 56 -12.84 6.26 -7.07
C GLU A 56 -13.33 5.22 -6.04
N GLU A 57 -14.13 4.26 -6.46
CA GLU A 57 -14.62 3.16 -5.62
C GLU A 57 -13.46 2.35 -5.06
N TYR A 58 -12.42 2.13 -5.87
CA TYR A 58 -11.20 1.46 -5.44
C TYR A 58 -10.47 2.22 -4.33
N ILE A 59 -10.37 3.55 -4.44
CA ILE A 59 -9.80 4.41 -3.40
C ILE A 59 -10.59 4.27 -2.11
N GLN A 60 -11.92 4.38 -2.19
CA GLN A 60 -12.79 4.24 -1.02
C GLN A 60 -12.62 2.87 -0.36
N GLU A 61 -12.75 1.78 -1.12
CA GLU A 61 -12.63 0.41 -0.61
C GLU A 61 -11.26 0.17 0.03
N SER A 62 -10.19 0.74 -0.54
CA SER A 62 -8.84 0.62 0.02
C SER A 62 -8.72 1.28 1.38
N LEU A 63 -9.29 2.47 1.56
CA LEU A 63 -9.29 3.19 2.84
C LEU A 63 -10.17 2.49 3.87
N ASP A 64 -11.34 2.01 3.46
CA ASP A 64 -12.29 1.29 4.31
C ASP A 64 -11.72 -0.05 4.78
N TRP A 65 -11.06 -0.81 3.90
CA TRP A 65 -10.39 -2.05 4.26
C TRP A 65 -9.32 -1.85 5.33
N LEU A 66 -8.59 -0.74 5.28
CA LEU A 66 -7.57 -0.41 6.28
C LEU A 66 -8.12 0.28 7.53
N GLY A 67 -9.42 0.58 7.60
CA GLY A 67 -10.02 1.29 8.74
C GLY A 67 -9.59 2.75 8.88
N ILE A 68 -9.09 3.39 7.82
CA ILE A 68 -8.67 4.80 7.79
C ILE A 68 -9.63 5.66 6.96
N SER A 69 -10.92 5.41 7.11
CA SER A 69 -11.97 6.14 6.38
C SER A 69 -11.96 7.64 6.73
N PRO A 70 -12.16 8.52 5.72
CA PRO A 70 -12.17 9.97 5.93
C PRO A 70 -13.38 10.44 6.76
N ASP A 71 -13.19 11.57 7.44
CA ASP A 71 -14.27 12.25 8.15
C ASP A 71 -15.24 12.94 7.17
N GLU A 72 -14.70 13.45 6.04
CA GLU A 72 -15.45 14.09 4.96
C GLU A 72 -14.95 13.58 3.60
N SER A 73 -15.86 13.25 2.67
CA SER A 73 -15.54 12.70 1.35
C SER A 73 -16.72 12.88 0.37
N PRO A 74 -16.58 12.50 -0.91
CA PRO A 74 -17.71 12.42 -1.84
C PRO A 74 -18.87 11.54 -1.34
N TRP A 75 -18.57 10.49 -0.59
CA TRP A 75 -19.56 9.53 -0.05
C TRP A 75 -20.02 9.87 1.37
N LYS A 76 -19.30 10.75 2.06
CA LYS A 76 -19.63 11.25 3.40
C LYS A 76 -19.48 12.77 3.41
N PRO A 77 -20.41 13.51 2.75
CA PRO A 77 -20.26 14.95 2.60
C PRO A 77 -20.38 15.67 3.95
N GLY A 78 -19.48 16.63 4.15
CA GLY A 78 -19.47 17.56 5.27
C GLY A 78 -19.71 19.01 4.82
N ALA A 79 -19.29 19.97 5.65
CA ALA A 79 -19.53 21.39 5.42
C ALA A 79 -18.82 21.96 4.18
N SER A 80 -17.76 21.29 3.69
CA SER A 80 -16.94 21.76 2.57
C SER A 80 -17.31 21.12 1.22
N ALA A 81 -18.45 20.40 1.15
CA ALA A 81 -18.91 19.77 -0.09
C ALA A 81 -19.08 20.81 -1.23
N PRO A 82 -18.95 20.37 -2.50
CA PRO A 82 -18.63 19.01 -2.96
C PRO A 82 -17.13 18.67 -2.88
N TYR A 83 -16.79 17.36 -2.86
CA TYR A 83 -15.40 16.88 -2.73
C TYR A 83 -14.80 16.33 -4.03
N ARG A 84 -15.49 16.48 -5.17
CA ARG A 84 -14.92 16.28 -6.51
C ARG A 84 -14.66 17.63 -7.14
N GLN A 85 -13.46 17.82 -7.70
CA GLN A 85 -13.09 19.09 -8.30
C GLN A 85 -13.91 19.41 -9.55
N SER A 86 -14.31 18.41 -10.34
CA SER A 86 -15.20 18.60 -11.49
C SER A 86 -16.56 19.21 -11.10
N GLU A 87 -17.09 18.88 -9.92
CA GLU A 87 -18.34 19.42 -9.39
C GLU A 87 -18.21 20.89 -8.93
N ARG A 88 -16.98 21.39 -8.76
CA ARG A 88 -16.65 22.76 -8.34
C ARG A 88 -16.23 23.66 -9.52
N LYS A 89 -16.26 23.16 -10.75
CA LYS A 89 -15.78 23.83 -11.98
C LYS A 89 -16.22 25.29 -12.07
N ALA A 90 -17.51 25.59 -11.82
CA ALA A 90 -18.09 26.92 -11.95
C ALA A 90 -17.42 27.98 -11.05
N SER A 91 -16.82 27.60 -9.93
CA SER A 91 -16.21 28.54 -8.99
C SER A 91 -14.80 28.98 -9.40
N TYR A 92 -14.01 28.11 -10.06
CA TYR A 92 -12.59 28.36 -10.30
C TYR A 92 -12.31 29.52 -11.25
N MET A 93 -13.20 29.74 -12.25
CA MET A 93 -13.05 30.85 -13.18
C MET A 93 -13.08 32.21 -12.45
N ASN A 94 -13.93 32.36 -11.45
CA ASN A 94 -14.02 33.62 -10.70
C ASN A 94 -12.70 33.92 -9.98
N TYR A 95 -12.04 32.91 -9.41
CA TYR A 95 -10.73 33.07 -8.76
C TYR A 95 -9.63 33.38 -9.77
N ALA A 96 -9.66 32.77 -10.97
CA ALA A 96 -8.70 33.09 -12.00
C ALA A 96 -8.86 34.53 -12.52
N LEU A 97 -10.10 34.99 -12.68
CA LEU A 97 -10.41 36.38 -13.10
C LEU A 97 -10.03 37.39 -12.00
N ASP A 98 -10.24 37.09 -10.73
CA ASP A 98 -9.76 37.91 -9.60
C ASP A 98 -8.24 38.10 -9.65
N LEU A 99 -7.47 37.04 -9.96
CA LEU A 99 -6.02 37.16 -10.17
C LEU A 99 -5.66 38.01 -11.39
N VAL A 100 -6.45 37.97 -12.47
CA VAL A 100 -6.23 38.84 -13.65
C VAL A 100 -6.51 40.31 -13.28
N GLU A 101 -7.60 40.59 -12.59
CA GLU A 101 -7.96 41.93 -12.13
C GLU A 101 -6.90 42.51 -11.17
N LYS A 102 -6.38 41.72 -10.26
CA LYS A 102 -5.28 42.08 -9.36
C LYS A 102 -3.92 42.19 -10.06
N GLY A 103 -3.82 41.83 -11.32
CA GLY A 103 -2.58 41.88 -12.09
C GLY A 103 -1.59 40.76 -11.79
N HIS A 104 -2.06 39.67 -11.15
CA HIS A 104 -1.28 38.47 -10.80
C HIS A 104 -1.49 37.30 -11.77
N ALA A 105 -2.36 37.45 -12.76
CA ALA A 105 -2.54 36.56 -13.89
C ALA A 105 -2.80 37.31 -15.17
N TYR A 106 -2.83 36.63 -16.31
CA TYR A 106 -3.06 37.25 -17.61
C TYR A 106 -3.62 36.24 -18.63
N TYR A 107 -4.32 36.75 -19.64
CA TYR A 107 -4.77 35.94 -20.77
C TYR A 107 -3.63 35.65 -21.73
N ALA A 108 -3.50 34.42 -22.19
CA ALA A 108 -2.54 34.01 -23.20
C ALA A 108 -3.26 33.32 -24.35
N PHE A 109 -2.98 33.76 -25.58
CA PHE A 109 -3.65 33.36 -26.82
C PHE A 109 -2.73 32.54 -27.74
N ASP A 110 -1.59 32.13 -27.26
CA ASP A 110 -0.62 31.37 -28.04
C ASP A 110 -1.19 30.01 -28.43
N THR A 111 -1.02 29.64 -29.67
CA THR A 111 -1.35 28.30 -30.21
C THR A 111 -0.31 27.29 -29.81
N SER A 112 -0.64 25.98 -29.92
CA SER A 112 0.31 24.89 -29.66
C SER A 112 1.56 24.99 -30.54
N ALA A 113 1.40 25.43 -31.83
CA ALA A 113 2.52 25.62 -32.74
C ALA A 113 3.44 26.77 -32.31
N GLU A 114 2.89 27.88 -31.82
CA GLU A 114 3.65 29.02 -31.31
C GLU A 114 4.42 28.65 -30.02
N LEU A 115 3.81 27.85 -29.16
CA LEU A 115 4.46 27.35 -27.95
C LEU A 115 5.62 26.41 -28.29
N GLU A 116 5.45 25.52 -29.29
CA GLU A 116 6.51 24.63 -29.74
C GLU A 116 7.65 25.41 -30.39
N ALA A 117 7.36 26.35 -31.27
CA ALA A 117 8.38 27.24 -31.88
C ALA A 117 9.17 28.02 -30.81
N MET A 118 8.52 28.47 -29.73
CA MET A 118 9.22 29.07 -28.59
C MET A 118 10.17 28.08 -27.93
N ARG A 119 9.76 26.84 -27.67
CA ARG A 119 10.60 25.81 -27.05
C ARG A 119 11.80 25.47 -27.93
N GLU A 120 11.58 25.26 -29.23
CA GLU A 120 12.64 24.98 -30.21
C GLU A 120 13.69 26.10 -30.23
N ARG A 121 13.26 27.35 -30.28
CA ARG A 121 14.14 28.52 -30.24
C ARG A 121 14.98 28.56 -28.96
N LEU A 122 14.38 28.32 -27.80
CA LEU A 122 15.08 28.31 -26.51
C LEU A 122 16.05 27.15 -26.43
N THR A 123 15.68 25.99 -26.95
CA THR A 123 16.55 24.81 -27.03
C THR A 123 17.75 25.06 -27.94
N ALA A 124 17.55 25.68 -29.12
CA ALA A 124 18.62 26.07 -30.03
C ALA A 124 19.57 27.10 -29.39
N ALA A 125 19.02 27.99 -28.53
CA ALA A 125 19.80 28.92 -27.73
C ALA A 125 20.46 28.28 -26.48
N ARG A 126 20.38 26.95 -26.33
CA ARG A 126 20.93 26.18 -25.20
C ARG A 126 20.40 26.60 -23.83
N VAL A 127 19.16 27.06 -23.75
CA VAL A 127 18.49 27.30 -22.47
C VAL A 127 18.20 25.94 -21.83
N LEU A 128 18.71 25.73 -20.62
CA LEU A 128 18.61 24.43 -19.92
C LEU A 128 17.15 23.97 -19.69
N GLN A 129 16.27 24.92 -19.42
CA GLN A 129 14.83 24.65 -19.19
C GLN A 129 14.00 25.61 -20.04
N PRO A 130 13.63 25.23 -21.28
CA PRO A 130 12.76 26.03 -22.14
C PRO A 130 11.37 26.18 -21.51
N GLN A 131 11.04 27.35 -20.99
CA GLN A 131 9.81 27.60 -20.24
C GLN A 131 9.12 28.88 -20.70
N TYR A 132 7.79 28.90 -20.55
CA TYR A 132 6.99 30.11 -20.65
C TYR A 132 7.05 30.83 -19.29
N ASN A 133 7.94 31.77 -19.13
CA ASN A 133 8.25 32.41 -17.86
C ASN A 133 8.25 33.94 -17.92
N SER A 134 8.64 34.59 -16.85
CA SER A 134 8.68 36.04 -16.72
C SER A 134 9.54 36.76 -17.78
N ILE A 135 10.45 36.08 -18.47
CA ILE A 135 11.27 36.64 -19.57
C ILE A 135 10.60 36.36 -20.91
N THR A 136 10.26 35.09 -21.18
CA THR A 136 9.75 34.66 -22.49
C THR A 136 8.34 35.19 -22.80
N ARG A 137 7.50 35.44 -21.79
CA ARG A 137 6.13 35.99 -21.99
C ARG A 137 6.12 37.30 -22.73
N SER A 138 7.18 38.10 -22.68
CA SER A 138 7.27 39.39 -23.43
C SER A 138 7.37 39.21 -24.93
N GLN A 139 7.64 37.99 -25.41
CA GLN A 139 7.76 37.63 -26.82
C GLN A 139 6.60 36.78 -27.32
N MET A 140 5.59 36.59 -26.48
CA MET A 140 4.46 35.68 -26.70
C MET A 140 3.17 36.48 -26.83
N LYS A 141 2.11 35.86 -27.40
CA LYS A 141 0.81 36.47 -27.66
C LYS A 141 -0.08 36.45 -26.44
N ASN A 142 -0.04 37.47 -25.62
CA ASN A 142 -0.80 37.52 -24.37
C ASN A 142 -1.25 38.97 -24.05
N SER A 143 -2.10 39.10 -23.01
CA SER A 143 -2.66 40.40 -22.62
C SER A 143 -1.64 41.39 -22.02
N LEU A 144 -0.38 41.00 -21.84
CA LEU A 144 0.69 41.91 -21.43
C LEU A 144 1.47 42.48 -22.63
N THR A 145 1.31 41.86 -23.82
CA THR A 145 2.00 42.25 -25.07
C THR A 145 1.07 42.79 -26.14
N LEU A 146 -0.21 42.42 -26.11
CA LEU A 146 -1.26 42.92 -26.97
C LEU A 146 -1.87 44.22 -26.42
N SER A 147 -2.45 45.06 -27.30
CA SER A 147 -3.20 46.22 -26.86
C SER A 147 -4.50 45.81 -26.14
N ALA A 148 -5.00 46.65 -25.25
CA ALA A 148 -6.27 46.40 -24.55
C ALA A 148 -7.46 46.21 -25.51
N ALA A 149 -7.44 46.89 -26.67
CA ALA A 149 -8.45 46.76 -27.71
C ALA A 149 -8.42 45.36 -28.35
N GLU A 150 -7.23 44.87 -28.72
CA GLU A 150 -7.05 43.53 -29.30
C GLU A 150 -7.44 42.42 -28.30
N VAL A 151 -7.06 42.56 -27.03
CA VAL A 151 -7.47 41.62 -26.00
C VAL A 151 -9.00 41.57 -25.88
N LYS A 152 -9.65 42.73 -25.83
CA LYS A 152 -11.10 42.81 -25.74
C LYS A 152 -11.79 42.19 -26.96
N GLU A 153 -11.28 42.45 -28.16
CA GLU A 153 -11.78 41.87 -29.40
C GLU A 153 -11.68 40.37 -29.41
N ARG A 154 -10.51 39.81 -29.07
CA ARG A 154 -10.28 38.35 -28.98
C ARG A 154 -11.19 37.65 -27.97
N LEU A 155 -11.36 38.25 -26.81
CA LEU A 155 -12.29 37.71 -25.81
C LEU A 155 -13.74 37.77 -26.27
N ALA A 156 -14.13 38.85 -26.97
CA ALA A 156 -15.49 39.01 -27.52
C ALA A 156 -15.77 38.09 -28.71
N SER A 157 -14.76 37.79 -29.55
CA SER A 157 -14.87 36.87 -30.68
C SER A 157 -14.81 35.40 -30.28
N GLY A 158 -14.50 35.11 -29.02
CA GLY A 158 -14.40 33.72 -28.51
C GLY A 158 -13.10 33.01 -28.90
N ASP A 159 -12.03 33.76 -29.19
CA ASP A 159 -10.72 33.19 -29.46
C ASP A 159 -10.29 32.28 -28.29
N PRO A 160 -9.76 31.08 -28.54
CA PRO A 160 -9.27 30.24 -27.49
C PRO A 160 -8.14 30.90 -26.68
N TYR A 161 -8.24 30.85 -25.37
CA TYR A 161 -7.23 31.38 -24.46
C TYR A 161 -7.04 30.48 -23.26
N VAL A 162 -5.91 30.67 -22.57
CA VAL A 162 -5.66 30.16 -21.22
C VAL A 162 -5.37 31.34 -20.29
N ILE A 163 -5.58 31.15 -18.99
CA ILE A 163 -5.13 32.11 -17.99
C ILE A 163 -3.86 31.57 -17.35
N ARG A 164 -2.78 32.36 -17.37
CA ARG A 164 -1.49 32.04 -16.79
C ARG A 164 -1.20 32.87 -15.56
N ALA A 165 -0.52 32.27 -14.56
CA ALA A 165 0.06 33.02 -13.45
C ALA A 165 1.10 34.02 -13.97
N LYS A 166 1.09 35.26 -13.44
CA LYS A 166 2.10 36.27 -13.73
C LYS A 166 3.13 36.28 -12.60
N LEU A 167 4.18 35.50 -12.75
CA LEU A 167 5.20 35.37 -11.72
C LEU A 167 6.14 36.59 -11.70
N PRO A 168 6.65 36.99 -10.53
CA PRO A 168 7.59 38.08 -10.38
C PRO A 168 8.90 37.78 -11.10
N LEU A 169 9.57 38.82 -11.62
CA LEU A 169 10.78 38.69 -12.41
C LEU A 169 12.01 38.32 -11.56
N LYS A 170 12.13 38.93 -10.40
CA LYS A 170 13.29 38.77 -9.50
C LYS A 170 12.82 38.75 -8.05
N GLU A 171 12.52 37.57 -7.57
CA GLU A 171 12.11 37.38 -6.19
C GLU A 171 12.59 36.02 -5.67
N GLU A 172 13.06 35.99 -4.44
CA GLU A 172 13.33 34.74 -3.73
C GLU A 172 12.06 34.30 -2.99
N VAL A 173 11.48 33.18 -3.44
CA VAL A 173 10.32 32.57 -2.80
C VAL A 173 10.79 31.59 -1.73
N ARG A 174 10.38 31.82 -0.50
CA ARG A 174 10.77 31.01 0.65
C ARG A 174 9.57 30.32 1.24
N LEU A 175 9.72 29.04 1.60
CA LEU A 175 8.75 28.32 2.41
C LEU A 175 9.50 27.46 3.43
N HIS A 176 8.90 27.28 4.59
CA HIS A 176 9.34 26.31 5.57
C HIS A 176 8.52 25.03 5.45
N ASP A 177 9.15 23.96 4.98
CA ASP A 177 8.55 22.64 4.92
C ASP A 177 8.84 21.88 6.22
N LEU A 178 7.82 21.26 6.81
CA LEU A 178 7.95 20.60 8.13
C LEU A 178 8.93 19.41 8.13
N ILE A 179 9.16 18.81 6.95
CA ILE A 179 10.09 17.68 6.78
C ILE A 179 11.40 18.14 6.17
N ARG A 180 11.34 18.92 5.08
CA ARG A 180 12.53 19.33 4.30
C ARG A 180 13.29 20.48 4.92
N GLY A 181 12.63 21.26 5.77
CA GLY A 181 13.15 22.52 6.30
C GLY A 181 12.96 23.67 5.32
N TRP A 182 13.86 24.66 5.34
CA TRP A 182 13.76 25.82 4.45
C TRP A 182 14.01 25.45 2.99
N VAL A 183 13.05 25.76 2.15
CA VAL A 183 13.13 25.67 0.69
C VAL A 183 13.12 27.07 0.12
N MET A 184 14.12 27.41 -0.68
CA MET A 184 14.29 28.70 -1.30
C MET A 184 14.44 28.54 -2.81
N VAL A 185 13.61 29.23 -3.59
CA VAL A 185 13.60 29.15 -5.05
C VAL A 185 13.53 30.55 -5.63
N HIS A 186 14.41 30.88 -6.56
CA HIS A 186 14.34 32.15 -7.26
C HIS A 186 13.25 32.12 -8.35
N SER A 187 12.38 33.10 -8.40
CA SER A 187 11.21 33.15 -9.30
C SER A 187 11.56 33.03 -10.78
N SER A 188 12.77 33.43 -11.20
CA SER A 188 13.23 33.28 -12.59
C SER A 188 13.36 31.84 -13.06
N THR A 189 13.38 30.87 -12.14
CA THR A 189 13.41 29.42 -12.46
C THR A 189 12.03 28.81 -12.58
N LEU A 190 10.99 29.58 -12.26
CA LEU A 190 9.61 29.15 -12.34
C LEU A 190 8.99 29.57 -13.67
N ASP A 191 8.09 28.76 -14.20
CA ASP A 191 7.29 29.11 -15.37
C ASP A 191 5.93 29.70 -14.98
N ASP A 192 5.40 30.58 -15.83
CA ASP A 192 4.05 31.14 -15.71
C ASP A 192 3.02 30.03 -16.01
N LYS A 193 2.78 29.16 -15.04
CA LYS A 193 1.89 28.01 -15.18
C LYS A 193 0.49 28.43 -15.63
N VAL A 194 -0.11 27.62 -16.47
CA VAL A 194 -1.54 27.73 -16.78
C VAL A 194 -2.33 27.48 -15.51
N LEU A 195 -3.24 28.38 -15.17
CA LEU A 195 -4.19 28.27 -14.07
C LEU A 195 -5.55 27.79 -14.56
N MET A 196 -6.03 28.35 -15.69
CA MET A 196 -7.26 27.92 -16.36
C MET A 196 -6.96 27.49 -17.79
N LYS A 197 -7.45 26.33 -18.16
CA LYS A 197 -7.37 25.77 -19.52
C LYS A 197 -8.43 26.39 -20.44
N SER A 198 -8.24 26.24 -21.74
CA SER A 198 -9.19 26.74 -22.75
C SER A 198 -10.56 26.04 -22.73
N ASP A 199 -10.65 24.83 -22.15
CA ASP A 199 -11.90 24.10 -21.93
C ASP A 199 -12.69 24.59 -20.69
N GLY A 200 -12.18 25.62 -20.02
CA GLY A 200 -12.76 26.17 -18.79
C GLY A 200 -12.56 25.34 -17.54
N MET A 201 -11.68 24.33 -17.58
CA MET A 201 -11.25 23.59 -16.40
C MET A 201 -10.00 24.22 -15.79
N PRO A 202 -9.88 24.26 -14.47
CA PRO A 202 -8.65 24.69 -13.83
C PRO A 202 -7.54 23.64 -14.04
N THR A 203 -6.31 24.08 -13.91
CA THR A 203 -5.21 23.13 -13.67
C THR A 203 -5.13 22.79 -12.19
N TYR A 204 -4.39 21.72 -11.89
CA TYR A 204 -4.06 21.32 -10.51
C TYR A 204 -3.64 22.51 -9.63
N HIS A 205 -2.81 23.41 -10.15
CA HIS A 205 -2.27 24.52 -9.35
C HIS A 205 -3.33 25.46 -8.80
N LEU A 206 -4.30 25.86 -9.60
CA LEU A 206 -5.39 26.73 -9.16
C LEU A 206 -6.38 25.96 -8.30
N ALA A 207 -6.85 24.80 -8.76
CA ALA A 207 -7.87 24.02 -8.08
C ALA A 207 -7.41 23.62 -6.66
N ASN A 208 -6.16 23.15 -6.53
CA ASN A 208 -5.59 22.75 -5.24
C ASN A 208 -5.60 23.89 -4.21
N ILE A 209 -5.14 25.11 -4.62
CA ILE A 209 -5.05 26.26 -3.72
C ILE A 209 -6.43 26.76 -3.30
N VAL A 210 -7.34 26.89 -4.27
CA VAL A 210 -8.71 27.36 -4.01
C VAL A 210 -9.43 26.40 -3.07
N ASP A 211 -9.33 25.10 -3.33
CA ASP A 211 -10.01 24.10 -2.51
C ASP A 211 -9.38 23.95 -1.12
N ASP A 212 -8.05 23.97 -1.02
CA ASP A 212 -7.38 23.93 0.29
C ASP A 212 -7.79 25.14 1.15
N HIS A 213 -7.91 26.34 0.55
CA HIS A 213 -8.40 27.53 1.24
C HIS A 213 -9.86 27.38 1.67
N LEU A 214 -10.76 27.02 0.75
CA LEU A 214 -12.21 26.93 1.00
C LEU A 214 -12.57 25.78 1.96
N MET A 215 -11.79 24.68 1.93
CA MET A 215 -11.95 23.53 2.84
C MET A 215 -11.24 23.75 4.19
N GLY A 216 -10.57 24.89 4.37
CA GLY A 216 -9.89 25.24 5.61
C GLY A 216 -8.71 24.34 5.94
N ILE A 217 -8.03 23.78 4.92
CA ILE A 217 -6.88 22.90 5.11
C ILE A 217 -5.76 23.63 5.86
N THR A 218 -5.23 23.01 6.89
CA THR A 218 -4.19 23.60 7.75
C THR A 218 -2.80 23.02 7.47
N HIS A 219 -2.75 21.76 7.00
CA HIS A 219 -1.50 21.07 6.68
C HIS A 219 -1.66 20.31 5.37
N VAL A 220 -0.68 20.45 4.48
CA VAL A 220 -0.60 19.76 3.19
C VAL A 220 0.50 18.71 3.29
N ILE A 221 0.12 17.49 3.65
CA ILE A 221 1.01 16.33 3.71
C ILE A 221 0.87 15.57 2.38
N ARG A 222 1.95 15.53 1.56
CA ARG A 222 1.93 14.94 0.21
C ARG A 222 3.31 14.44 -0.22
N GLY A 223 3.40 13.69 -1.32
CA GLY A 223 4.68 13.21 -1.84
C GLY A 223 5.61 14.34 -2.31
N GLU A 224 6.91 14.14 -2.20
CA GLU A 224 7.94 15.13 -2.58
C GLU A 224 8.00 15.44 -4.08
N GLU A 225 7.37 14.62 -4.93
CA GLU A 225 7.21 14.92 -6.35
C GLU A 225 6.46 16.24 -6.59
N TRP A 226 5.72 16.73 -5.59
CA TRP A 226 5.00 17.99 -5.61
C TRP A 226 5.78 19.17 -5.02
N LEU A 227 6.96 18.93 -4.45
CA LEU A 227 7.80 19.99 -3.88
C LEU A 227 8.16 21.09 -4.89
N PRO A 228 8.45 20.77 -6.18
CA PRO A 228 8.71 21.81 -7.20
C PRO A 228 7.53 22.75 -7.44
N SER A 229 6.31 22.35 -7.09
CA SER A 229 5.10 23.20 -7.23
C SER A 229 4.87 24.11 -6.02
N ALA A 230 5.48 23.83 -4.89
CA ALA A 230 5.24 24.56 -3.65
C ALA A 230 5.57 26.06 -3.73
N PRO A 231 6.66 26.53 -4.40
CA PRO A 231 6.91 27.95 -4.56
C PRO A 231 5.80 28.69 -5.31
N LEU A 232 5.24 28.09 -6.38
CA LEU A 232 4.09 28.65 -7.06
C LEU A 232 2.87 28.72 -6.16
N HIS A 233 2.64 27.67 -5.35
CA HIS A 233 1.50 27.65 -4.42
C HIS A 233 1.63 28.77 -3.37
N VAL A 234 2.82 28.99 -2.81
CA VAL A 234 3.08 30.11 -1.89
C VAL A 234 2.76 31.45 -2.55
N LEU A 235 3.19 31.64 -3.81
CA LEU A 235 2.88 32.86 -4.55
C LEU A 235 1.38 33.02 -4.79
N LEU A 236 0.66 31.95 -5.12
CA LEU A 236 -0.79 32.01 -5.30
C LEU A 236 -1.54 32.39 -4.01
N TYR A 237 -1.16 31.81 -2.86
CA TYR A 237 -1.72 32.25 -1.57
C TYR A 237 -1.50 33.73 -1.33
N ARG A 238 -0.30 34.25 -1.62
CA ARG A 238 0.02 35.66 -1.51
C ARG A 238 -0.78 36.52 -2.48
N PHE A 239 -0.91 36.11 -3.75
CA PHE A 239 -1.65 36.83 -4.78
C PHE A 239 -3.16 36.95 -4.47
N PHE A 240 -3.70 35.94 -3.81
CA PHE A 240 -5.08 36.00 -3.30
C PHE A 240 -5.22 36.84 -2.02
N GLY A 241 -4.14 37.13 -1.30
CA GLY A 241 -4.18 37.73 0.03
C GLY A 241 -4.59 36.75 1.13
N TRP A 242 -4.28 35.44 0.92
CA TRP A 242 -4.64 34.35 1.83
C TRP A 242 -3.45 33.86 2.67
N GLU A 243 -2.44 34.68 2.89
CA GLU A 243 -1.21 34.30 3.61
C GLU A 243 -1.51 33.79 5.02
N ASP A 244 -2.48 34.43 5.72
CA ASP A 244 -2.90 34.03 7.08
C ASP A 244 -3.60 32.65 7.13
N THR A 245 -4.09 32.17 6.00
CA THR A 245 -4.78 30.88 5.87
C THR A 245 -3.97 29.85 5.11
N MET A 246 -2.77 30.21 4.67
CA MET A 246 -1.87 29.28 3.97
C MET A 246 -1.54 28.09 4.87
N PRO A 247 -1.69 26.85 4.36
CA PRO A 247 -1.35 25.64 5.14
C PRO A 247 0.16 25.52 5.34
N GLN A 248 0.55 24.79 6.38
CA GLN A 248 1.92 24.29 6.50
C GLN A 248 2.14 23.12 5.53
N PHE A 249 3.32 23.04 4.94
CA PHE A 249 3.65 22.00 3.97
C PHE A 249 4.54 20.92 4.59
N ALA A 250 4.30 19.67 4.24
CA ALA A 250 5.10 18.53 4.61
C ALA A 250 5.26 17.59 3.40
N HIS A 251 6.44 17.55 2.79
CA HIS A 251 6.71 16.74 1.61
C HIS A 251 7.39 15.42 1.98
N LEU A 252 6.64 14.33 1.85
CA LEU A 252 7.04 12.97 2.19
C LEU A 252 8.11 12.44 1.22
N PRO A 253 9.12 11.70 1.71
CA PRO A 253 10.13 11.10 0.85
C PRO A 253 9.53 10.02 -0.08
N LEU A 254 10.18 9.80 -1.23
CA LEU A 254 9.79 8.76 -2.17
C LEU A 254 9.88 7.36 -1.55
N LEU A 255 9.00 6.48 -1.97
CA LEU A 255 9.22 5.04 -1.84
C LEU A 255 10.13 4.58 -2.98
N LEU A 256 11.25 3.99 -2.61
CA LEU A 256 12.26 3.49 -3.54
C LEU A 256 12.08 1.98 -3.75
N LYS A 257 12.56 1.51 -4.88
CA LYS A 257 12.69 0.08 -5.15
C LYS A 257 13.53 -0.63 -4.08
N PRO A 258 13.42 -1.95 -3.92
CA PRO A 258 14.21 -2.71 -2.94
C PRO A 258 15.71 -2.50 -3.06
N ASP A 259 16.24 -2.33 -4.28
CA ASP A 259 17.65 -2.01 -4.54
C ASP A 259 18.03 -0.56 -4.22
N GLY A 260 17.04 0.31 -3.98
CA GLY A 260 17.23 1.74 -3.75
C GLY A 260 17.38 2.59 -5.02
N ASN A 261 17.31 1.99 -6.21
CA ASN A 261 17.55 2.67 -7.48
C ASN A 261 16.26 3.19 -8.12
N GLY A 262 15.81 4.36 -7.68
CA GLY A 262 14.65 5.06 -8.22
C GLY A 262 13.34 4.75 -7.52
N LYS A 263 12.30 5.51 -7.89
CA LYS A 263 10.96 5.43 -7.33
C LYS A 263 10.31 4.07 -7.62
N LEU A 264 9.70 3.48 -6.61
CA LEU A 264 8.86 2.30 -6.76
C LEU A 264 7.63 2.64 -7.64
N SER A 265 7.40 1.85 -8.67
CA SER A 265 6.33 2.04 -9.64
C SER A 265 5.41 0.83 -9.73
N LYS A 266 4.24 1.02 -10.37
CA LYS A 266 3.27 -0.05 -10.63
C LYS A 266 3.91 -1.29 -11.31
N ARG A 267 4.82 -1.08 -12.28
CA ARG A 267 5.48 -2.13 -13.05
C ARG A 267 6.54 -2.91 -12.27
N ASP A 268 7.00 -2.36 -11.14
CA ASP A 268 8.03 -3.03 -10.36
C ASP A 268 7.44 -4.18 -9.54
N GLY A 269 6.19 -4.08 -9.07
CA GLY A 269 5.51 -5.16 -8.36
C GLY A 269 5.42 -6.45 -9.19
N ASP A 270 4.96 -6.34 -10.42
CA ASP A 270 4.82 -7.49 -11.32
C ASP A 270 6.18 -8.18 -11.60
N LYS A 271 7.25 -7.37 -11.76
CA LYS A 271 8.60 -7.89 -12.00
C LYS A 271 9.26 -8.54 -10.80
N LEU A 272 8.95 -8.04 -9.60
CA LEU A 272 9.59 -8.46 -8.35
C LEU A 272 8.74 -9.47 -7.57
N GLY A 273 7.52 -9.78 -8.06
CA GLY A 273 6.63 -10.79 -7.50
C GLY A 273 6.01 -10.41 -6.15
N PHE A 274 5.78 -9.12 -5.92
CA PHE A 274 5.06 -8.64 -4.73
C PHE A 274 4.02 -7.57 -5.10
N PRO A 275 2.92 -7.45 -4.33
CA PRO A 275 1.89 -6.44 -4.60
C PRO A 275 2.39 -5.02 -4.32
N VAL A 276 1.93 -4.06 -5.12
CA VAL A 276 2.13 -2.62 -4.93
C VAL A 276 0.80 -1.86 -4.82
N PHE A 277 -0.30 -2.60 -4.75
CA PHE A 277 -1.67 -2.11 -4.62
C PHE A 277 -2.33 -2.69 -3.37
N PRO A 278 -3.18 -1.96 -2.65
CA PRO A 278 -3.91 -2.50 -1.51
C PRO A 278 -4.84 -3.66 -1.87
N LEU A 279 -5.55 -3.56 -2.99
CA LEU A 279 -6.54 -4.52 -3.46
C LEU A 279 -6.22 -4.98 -4.88
N ASN A 280 -6.80 -6.09 -5.32
CA ASN A 280 -6.76 -6.49 -6.72
C ASN A 280 -7.33 -5.41 -7.63
N TRP A 281 -6.73 -5.23 -8.78
CA TRP A 281 -7.21 -4.31 -9.79
C TRP A 281 -7.26 -4.98 -11.17
N VAL A 282 -8.32 -4.70 -11.90
CA VAL A 282 -8.42 -5.03 -13.33
C VAL A 282 -8.57 -3.71 -14.08
N ASP A 283 -7.60 -3.40 -14.93
CA ASP A 283 -7.66 -2.18 -15.74
C ASP A 283 -8.85 -2.26 -16.71
N PRO A 284 -9.81 -1.32 -16.64
CA PRO A 284 -11.03 -1.41 -17.44
C PRO A 284 -10.81 -1.19 -18.95
N PHE A 285 -9.65 -0.66 -19.37
CA PHE A 285 -9.33 -0.39 -20.75
C PHE A 285 -8.46 -1.50 -21.39
N THR A 286 -7.51 -2.04 -20.64
CA THR A 286 -6.56 -3.06 -21.15
C THR A 286 -6.92 -4.47 -20.71
N GLY A 287 -7.68 -4.62 -19.61
CA GLY A 287 -7.96 -5.91 -18.97
C GLY A 287 -6.79 -6.47 -18.16
N ASP A 288 -5.70 -5.71 -18.01
CA ASP A 288 -4.54 -6.12 -17.22
C ASP A 288 -4.92 -6.29 -15.75
N LYS A 289 -4.46 -7.39 -15.16
CA LYS A 289 -4.72 -7.73 -13.76
C LYS A 289 -3.51 -7.43 -12.90
N SER A 290 -3.73 -6.75 -11.79
CA SER A 290 -2.72 -6.49 -10.77
C SER A 290 -3.18 -7.07 -9.43
N SER A 291 -2.27 -7.74 -8.74
CA SER A 291 -2.55 -8.37 -7.45
C SER A 291 -2.44 -7.36 -6.30
N GLY A 292 -3.36 -7.44 -5.34
CA GLY A 292 -3.42 -6.60 -4.16
C GLY A 292 -2.87 -7.26 -2.89
N PHE A 293 -2.50 -6.47 -1.91
CA PHE A 293 -2.05 -6.95 -0.60
C PHE A 293 -3.12 -7.80 0.09
N ARG A 294 -4.39 -7.35 0.08
CA ARG A 294 -5.52 -8.07 0.68
C ARG A 294 -5.65 -9.49 0.13
N GLU A 295 -5.67 -9.63 -1.18
CA GLU A 295 -5.87 -10.92 -1.84
C GLU A 295 -4.64 -11.82 -1.77
N ASN A 296 -3.46 -11.23 -1.49
CA ASN A 296 -2.25 -11.99 -1.14
C ASN A 296 -2.22 -12.40 0.35
N GLY A 297 -3.27 -12.11 1.11
CA GLY A 297 -3.42 -12.57 2.49
C GLY A 297 -2.75 -11.68 3.55
N TYR A 298 -2.40 -10.44 3.21
CA TYR A 298 -1.96 -9.49 4.22
C TYR A 298 -3.16 -8.99 5.05
N LEU A 299 -2.96 -8.94 6.36
CA LEU A 299 -3.92 -8.37 7.28
C LEU A 299 -3.89 -6.83 7.21
N PRO A 300 -5.02 -6.13 7.37
CA PRO A 300 -5.05 -4.68 7.29
C PRO A 300 -4.17 -4.01 8.34
N GLU A 301 -4.14 -4.51 9.58
CA GLU A 301 -3.30 -4.00 10.67
C GLU A 301 -1.81 -4.16 10.36
N ALA A 302 -1.43 -5.29 9.77
CA ALA A 302 -0.05 -5.56 9.36
C ALA A 302 0.40 -4.61 8.27
N LEU A 303 -0.45 -4.37 7.26
CA LEU A 303 -0.14 -3.43 6.19
C LEU A 303 -0.08 -1.99 6.70
N LEU A 304 -0.99 -1.57 7.59
CA LEU A 304 -0.96 -0.24 8.21
C LEU A 304 0.35 0.00 8.94
N ASN A 305 0.75 -0.94 9.82
CA ASN A 305 1.97 -0.81 10.59
C ASN A 305 3.19 -0.79 9.66
N PHE A 306 3.25 -1.65 8.66
CA PHE A 306 4.30 -1.65 7.65
C PHE A 306 4.39 -0.31 6.91
N LEU A 307 3.25 0.24 6.44
CA LEU A 307 3.19 1.53 5.74
C LEU A 307 3.64 2.69 6.64
N ALA A 308 3.32 2.65 7.94
CA ALA A 308 3.76 3.66 8.88
C ALA A 308 5.30 3.72 8.96
N PHE A 309 5.98 2.58 8.93
CA PHE A 309 7.44 2.49 8.95
C PHE A 309 8.13 2.81 7.61
N LEU A 310 7.37 3.06 6.56
CA LEU A 310 7.95 3.48 5.28
C LEU A 310 8.30 4.98 5.27
N GLY A 311 9.26 5.37 6.09
CA GLY A 311 9.80 6.72 6.18
C GLY A 311 9.55 7.45 7.50
N TRP A 312 8.83 6.86 8.41
CA TRP A 312 8.66 7.31 9.80
C TRP A 312 9.21 6.28 10.78
N ASN A 313 9.58 6.69 11.99
CA ASN A 313 9.96 5.82 13.09
C ASN A 313 9.52 6.41 14.43
N PRO A 314 9.21 5.60 15.45
CA PRO A 314 8.75 6.08 16.76
C PRO A 314 9.87 6.72 17.60
N GLY A 315 11.12 6.41 17.28
CA GLY A 315 12.33 6.88 17.99
C GLY A 315 12.76 6.00 19.15
N ASP A 316 12.14 4.86 19.30
CA ASP A 316 12.51 3.76 20.18
C ASP A 316 12.57 2.44 19.38
N GLU A 317 12.66 1.30 20.07
CA GLU A 317 12.75 -0.02 19.44
C GLU A 317 11.37 -0.68 19.22
N CYS A 318 10.27 0.02 19.55
CA CYS A 318 8.93 -0.50 19.32
C CYS A 318 8.59 -0.50 17.83
N GLU A 319 8.20 -1.65 17.30
CA GLU A 319 7.84 -1.79 15.88
C GLU A 319 6.38 -2.20 15.67
N ILE A 320 5.72 -2.75 16.69
CA ILE A 320 4.35 -3.26 16.60
C ILE A 320 3.41 -2.30 17.32
N PHE A 321 2.41 -1.81 16.60
CA PHE A 321 1.47 -0.81 17.07
C PHE A 321 0.06 -1.12 16.61
N SER A 322 -0.90 -1.06 17.49
CA SER A 322 -2.30 -0.87 17.10
C SER A 322 -2.48 0.48 16.39
N VAL A 323 -3.61 0.68 15.74
CA VAL A 323 -3.90 1.96 15.06
C VAL A 323 -3.91 3.13 16.05
N ASP A 324 -4.46 2.92 17.25
CA ASP A 324 -4.52 3.95 18.29
C ASP A 324 -3.12 4.31 18.83
N GLU A 325 -2.28 3.31 19.05
CA GLU A 325 -0.87 3.51 19.43
C GLU A 325 -0.07 4.21 18.31
N LEU A 326 -0.34 3.89 17.03
CA LEU A 326 0.24 4.63 15.91
C LEU A 326 -0.19 6.10 15.91
N VAL A 327 -1.47 6.39 16.19
CA VAL A 327 -1.97 7.76 16.32
C VAL A 327 -1.24 8.50 17.44
N GLU A 328 -1.05 7.87 18.60
CA GLU A 328 -0.34 8.48 19.73
C GLU A 328 1.15 8.69 19.44
N ALA A 329 1.82 7.74 18.82
CA ALA A 329 3.25 7.79 18.55
C ALA A 329 3.61 8.71 17.38
N PHE A 330 2.74 8.83 16.35
CA PHE A 330 3.05 9.50 15.09
C PHE A 330 3.42 10.98 15.29
N SER A 331 4.46 11.43 14.59
CA SER A 331 4.79 12.84 14.47
C SER A 331 5.49 13.14 13.14
N ILE A 332 5.23 14.33 12.58
CA ILE A 332 5.83 14.76 11.30
C ILE A 332 7.34 14.91 11.44
N GLU A 333 7.83 15.35 12.59
CA GLU A 333 9.23 15.61 12.88
C GLU A 333 10.09 14.33 12.81
N ARG A 334 9.48 13.17 12.99
CA ARG A 334 10.14 11.86 12.92
C ARG A 334 10.08 11.23 11.53
N ILE A 335 9.54 11.93 10.54
CA ILE A 335 9.59 11.50 9.14
C ILE A 335 10.97 11.81 8.59
N GLY A 336 11.64 10.78 8.06
CA GLY A 336 12.96 10.91 7.43
C GLY A 336 12.93 11.77 6.16
N LYS A 337 14.05 12.41 5.84
CA LYS A 337 14.18 13.22 4.61
C LYS A 337 14.55 12.39 3.38
N SER A 338 15.20 11.25 3.57
CA SER A 338 15.67 10.39 2.46
C SER A 338 14.59 9.43 2.00
N GLY A 339 14.63 9.06 0.72
CA GLY A 339 13.76 8.03 0.19
C GLY A 339 13.90 6.70 0.94
N THR A 340 12.79 6.01 1.14
CA THR A 340 12.73 4.76 1.92
C THR A 340 12.63 3.57 0.97
N LYS A 341 13.53 2.60 1.13
CA LYS A 341 13.49 1.34 0.38
C LYS A 341 12.27 0.51 0.79
N PHE A 342 11.60 -0.04 -0.20
CA PHE A 342 10.52 -0.98 0.02
C PHE A 342 11.09 -2.37 0.34
N ASP A 343 10.78 -2.88 1.53
CA ASP A 343 11.24 -4.18 1.99
C ASP A 343 10.05 -5.14 2.15
N ILE A 344 9.89 -6.06 1.21
CA ILE A 344 8.81 -7.06 1.24
C ILE A 344 9.01 -8.09 2.36
N ALA A 345 10.25 -8.37 2.76
CA ALA A 345 10.50 -9.29 3.88
C ALA A 345 9.99 -8.68 5.19
N LYS A 346 10.17 -7.37 5.37
CA LYS A 346 9.62 -6.66 6.53
C LYS A 346 8.09 -6.64 6.51
N ALA A 347 7.46 -6.49 5.33
CA ALA A 347 6.00 -6.58 5.21
C ALA A 347 5.46 -7.96 5.63
N LYS A 348 6.14 -9.04 5.21
CA LYS A 348 5.82 -10.42 5.63
C LYS A 348 6.00 -10.61 7.13
N TRP A 349 7.07 -10.10 7.69
CA TRP A 349 7.34 -10.16 9.13
C TRP A 349 6.22 -9.48 9.95
N PHE A 350 5.75 -8.32 9.54
CA PHE A 350 4.58 -7.70 10.16
C PHE A 350 3.35 -8.60 10.05
N ASN A 351 3.10 -9.20 8.87
CA ASN A 351 1.94 -10.07 8.69
C ASN A 351 1.98 -11.30 9.59
N GLU A 352 3.14 -11.96 9.69
CA GLU A 352 3.36 -13.08 10.61
C GLU A 352 3.06 -12.70 12.06
N HIS A 353 3.54 -11.52 12.48
CA HIS A 353 3.34 -11.07 13.85
C HIS A 353 1.85 -10.87 14.18
N TYR A 354 1.12 -10.15 13.33
CA TYR A 354 -0.31 -9.91 13.52
C TYR A 354 -1.14 -11.19 13.38
N LEU A 355 -0.77 -12.06 12.46
CA LEU A 355 -1.44 -13.34 12.29
C LEU A 355 -1.28 -14.21 13.54
N ARG A 356 -0.08 -14.29 14.11
CA ARG A 356 0.17 -14.98 15.38
C ARG A 356 -0.59 -14.38 16.55
N GLY A 357 -0.78 -13.07 16.57
CA GLY A 357 -1.57 -12.35 17.59
C GLY A 357 -3.09 -12.48 17.44
N SER A 358 -3.59 -12.95 16.30
CA SER A 358 -5.02 -13.07 16.03
C SER A 358 -5.73 -14.09 16.91
N SER A 359 -7.03 -13.92 17.14
CA SER A 359 -7.81 -14.87 17.95
C SER A 359 -7.87 -16.25 17.27
N GLN A 360 -7.97 -17.30 18.09
CA GLN A 360 -8.05 -18.66 17.58
C GLN A 360 -9.28 -18.86 16.68
N GLU A 361 -10.41 -18.25 17.03
CA GLU A 361 -11.65 -18.31 16.27
C GLU A 361 -11.47 -17.74 14.87
N LEU A 362 -10.77 -16.59 14.75
CA LEU A 362 -10.47 -15.97 13.46
C LEU A 362 -9.57 -16.88 12.61
N LEU A 363 -8.51 -17.41 13.19
CA LEU A 363 -7.59 -18.30 12.47
C LEU A 363 -8.28 -19.60 12.02
N VAL A 364 -9.15 -20.19 12.87
CA VAL A 364 -9.99 -21.34 12.53
C VAL A 364 -10.91 -21.01 11.35
N SER A 365 -11.50 -19.81 11.33
CA SER A 365 -12.39 -19.40 10.23
C SER A 365 -11.66 -19.32 8.89
N TYR A 366 -10.40 -18.86 8.88
CA TYR A 366 -9.57 -18.86 7.66
C TYR A 366 -9.30 -20.27 7.14
N LEU A 367 -8.87 -21.19 8.04
CA LEU A 367 -8.63 -22.58 7.67
C LEU A 367 -9.90 -23.25 7.12
N GLN A 368 -11.03 -23.09 7.81
CA GLN A 368 -12.31 -23.71 7.41
C GLN A 368 -12.80 -23.16 6.06
N LYS A 369 -12.69 -21.85 5.83
CA LYS A 369 -13.04 -21.23 4.55
C LYS A 369 -12.29 -21.86 3.36
N ASP A 370 -10.98 -22.03 3.51
CA ASP A 370 -10.15 -22.60 2.45
C ASP A 370 -10.39 -24.10 2.28
N ALA A 371 -10.65 -24.83 3.37
CA ALA A 371 -11.03 -26.23 3.36
C ALA A 371 -12.37 -26.46 2.67
N ASP A 372 -13.39 -25.66 2.99
CA ASP A 372 -14.72 -25.70 2.36
C ASP A 372 -14.63 -25.43 0.86
N ALA A 373 -13.81 -24.45 0.45
CA ALA A 373 -13.53 -24.17 -0.96
C ALA A 373 -12.90 -25.36 -1.69
N ALA A 374 -12.13 -26.19 -0.96
CA ALA A 374 -11.54 -27.42 -1.46
C ALA A 374 -12.48 -28.67 -1.30
N GLY A 375 -13.69 -28.50 -0.79
CA GLY A 375 -14.65 -29.58 -0.59
C GLY A 375 -14.35 -30.48 0.64
N VAL A 376 -13.57 -29.99 1.59
CA VAL A 376 -13.15 -30.72 2.79
C VAL A 376 -13.77 -30.10 4.04
N ALA A 377 -14.69 -30.80 4.70
CA ALA A 377 -15.26 -30.36 5.97
C ALA A 377 -14.31 -30.65 7.14
N ILE A 378 -13.99 -29.62 7.93
CA ILE A 378 -13.14 -29.72 9.12
C ILE A 378 -13.94 -29.28 10.34
N GLY A 379 -14.13 -30.19 11.31
CA GLY A 379 -14.79 -29.86 12.58
C GLY A 379 -13.96 -28.89 13.42
N ASN A 380 -14.62 -28.08 14.26
CA ASN A 380 -13.99 -27.01 15.03
C ASN A 380 -12.82 -27.49 15.90
N GLU A 381 -12.94 -28.63 16.58
CA GLU A 381 -11.85 -29.16 17.43
C GLU A 381 -10.59 -29.48 16.61
N LYS A 382 -10.78 -30.18 15.48
CA LYS A 382 -9.67 -30.51 14.58
C LYS A 382 -9.07 -29.23 13.95
N ALA A 383 -9.89 -28.28 13.54
CA ALA A 383 -9.44 -27.01 13.00
C ALA A 383 -8.63 -26.21 14.03
N ALA A 384 -9.08 -26.18 15.29
CA ALA A 384 -8.38 -25.53 16.38
C ALA A 384 -7.02 -26.17 16.67
N ALA A 385 -6.94 -27.50 16.66
CA ALA A 385 -5.68 -28.24 16.84
C ALA A 385 -4.69 -27.97 15.68
N ILE A 386 -5.16 -27.92 14.44
CA ILE A 386 -4.34 -27.60 13.28
C ILE A 386 -3.80 -26.17 13.34
N VAL A 387 -4.65 -25.22 13.71
CA VAL A 387 -4.26 -23.82 13.89
C VAL A 387 -3.19 -23.72 14.98
N ALA A 388 -3.37 -24.34 16.13
CA ALA A 388 -2.38 -24.35 17.21
C ALA A 388 -1.04 -24.93 16.75
N LEU A 389 -1.06 -26.03 15.99
CA LEU A 389 0.12 -26.69 15.45
C LEU A 389 0.92 -25.82 14.47
N LEU A 390 0.25 -25.01 13.65
CA LEU A 390 0.87 -24.28 12.53
C LEU A 390 1.08 -22.79 12.79
N ARG A 391 0.45 -22.22 13.84
CA ARG A 391 0.40 -20.78 14.12
C ARG A 391 1.75 -20.06 14.05
N GLU A 392 2.80 -20.70 14.57
CA GLU A 392 4.15 -20.15 14.59
C GLU A 392 4.91 -20.31 13.25
N ARG A 393 4.32 -20.98 12.27
CA ARG A 393 4.99 -21.38 11.03
C ARG A 393 4.43 -20.73 9.77
N VAL A 394 3.27 -20.09 9.88
CA VAL A 394 2.53 -19.51 8.77
C VAL A 394 2.79 -18.00 8.63
N THR A 395 2.84 -17.54 7.41
CA THR A 395 2.97 -16.11 7.06
C THR A 395 1.63 -15.51 6.65
N PHE A 396 0.79 -16.31 5.98
CA PHE A 396 -0.51 -15.88 5.45
C PHE A 396 -1.64 -16.80 5.92
N PRO A 397 -2.88 -16.31 6.00
CA PRO A 397 -4.04 -17.13 6.36
C PRO A 397 -4.19 -18.41 5.52
N ALA A 398 -3.93 -18.33 4.21
CA ALA A 398 -4.02 -19.49 3.31
C ALA A 398 -2.96 -20.58 3.58
N ASP A 399 -1.90 -20.25 4.31
CA ASP A 399 -0.85 -21.21 4.66
C ASP A 399 -1.38 -22.30 5.61
N PHE A 400 -2.36 -21.99 6.46
CA PHE A 400 -2.99 -22.98 7.32
C PHE A 400 -3.55 -24.16 6.52
N TRP A 401 -4.26 -23.88 5.44
CA TRP A 401 -4.79 -24.94 4.57
C TRP A 401 -3.67 -25.60 3.76
N ARG A 402 -2.80 -24.83 3.15
CA ARG A 402 -1.71 -25.35 2.30
C ARG A 402 -0.80 -26.30 3.09
N ASP A 403 -0.41 -25.90 4.31
CA ASP A 403 0.60 -26.61 5.10
C ASP A 403 -0.01 -27.69 5.98
N SER A 404 -1.35 -27.80 6.04
CA SER A 404 -2.07 -28.86 6.76
C SER A 404 -2.58 -30.00 5.85
N LYS A 405 -2.34 -29.98 4.55
CA LYS A 405 -2.88 -30.97 3.61
C LYS A 405 -2.66 -32.42 4.06
N PHE A 406 -1.48 -32.72 4.60
CA PHE A 406 -1.15 -34.05 5.12
C PHE A 406 -2.01 -34.48 6.32
N LEU A 407 -2.72 -33.58 7.00
CA LEU A 407 -3.66 -33.90 8.08
C LEU A 407 -5.06 -34.29 7.57
N HIS A 408 -5.36 -34.02 6.32
CA HIS A 408 -6.66 -34.28 5.68
C HIS A 408 -6.58 -35.41 4.65
N GLN A 409 -5.41 -35.58 4.05
CA GLN A 409 -5.19 -36.54 2.98
C GLN A 409 -3.96 -37.39 3.32
N ALA A 410 -4.11 -38.70 3.27
CA ALA A 410 -2.97 -39.59 3.43
C ALA A 410 -1.96 -39.35 2.30
N PRO A 411 -0.65 -39.51 2.56
CA PRO A 411 0.35 -39.32 1.53
C PRO A 411 0.16 -40.34 0.42
N SER A 412 0.12 -39.85 -0.83
CA SER A 412 0.23 -40.67 -2.06
C SER A 412 1.67 -40.80 -2.54
N ASP A 413 2.47 -39.79 -2.22
CA ASP A 413 3.86 -39.66 -2.61
C ASP A 413 4.73 -39.43 -1.36
N PHE A 414 6.00 -39.81 -1.47
CA PHE A 414 6.98 -39.66 -0.38
C PHE A 414 8.17 -38.82 -0.87
N ASP A 415 8.77 -38.05 0.02
CA ASP A 415 10.03 -37.36 -0.21
C ASP A 415 11.14 -38.40 -0.50
N LEU A 416 11.48 -38.59 -1.77
CA LEU A 416 12.41 -39.60 -2.26
C LEU A 416 13.84 -39.39 -1.71
N GLU A 417 14.24 -38.14 -1.49
CA GLU A 417 15.57 -37.85 -0.95
C GLU A 417 15.66 -38.34 0.51
N VAL A 418 14.61 -38.10 1.29
CA VAL A 418 14.54 -38.60 2.67
C VAL A 418 14.35 -40.11 2.69
N ALA A 419 13.53 -40.69 1.84
CA ALA A 419 13.34 -42.13 1.74
C ALA A 419 14.68 -42.84 1.48
N THR A 420 15.43 -42.38 0.46
CA THR A 420 16.73 -42.97 0.11
C THR A 420 17.77 -42.88 1.23
N LYS A 421 17.71 -41.83 2.08
CA LYS A 421 18.72 -41.62 3.12
C LYS A 421 18.33 -42.20 4.48
N LYS A 422 17.04 -42.40 4.78
CA LYS A 422 16.53 -42.64 6.11
C LYS A 422 15.61 -43.85 6.25
N TRP A 423 15.12 -44.42 5.14
CA TRP A 423 14.23 -45.57 5.17
C TRP A 423 15.04 -46.88 5.21
N ASN A 424 15.55 -47.25 6.40
CA ASN A 424 16.41 -48.41 6.61
C ASN A 424 15.69 -49.51 7.41
N ALA A 425 16.36 -50.64 7.61
CA ALA A 425 15.82 -51.80 8.30
C ALA A 425 15.37 -51.50 9.76
N ASP A 426 16.11 -50.64 10.49
CA ASP A 426 15.74 -50.22 11.86
C ASP A 426 14.41 -49.45 11.83
N ALA A 427 14.25 -48.51 10.88
CA ALA A 427 13.03 -47.74 10.71
C ALA A 427 11.82 -48.64 10.40
N ALA A 428 11.98 -49.57 9.45
CA ALA A 428 10.94 -50.51 9.07
C ALA A 428 10.53 -51.42 10.25
N THR A 429 11.50 -51.89 11.02
CA THR A 429 11.27 -52.74 12.23
C THR A 429 10.48 -51.98 13.29
N LEU A 430 10.92 -50.76 13.62
CA LEU A 430 10.21 -49.91 14.58
C LEU A 430 8.78 -49.61 14.14
N LEU A 431 8.62 -49.17 12.89
CA LEU A 431 7.32 -48.78 12.34
C LEU A 431 6.33 -49.95 12.30
N LYS A 432 6.80 -51.13 11.93
CA LYS A 432 5.98 -52.35 11.96
C LYS A 432 5.48 -52.69 13.38
N ALA A 433 6.36 -52.63 14.39
CA ALA A 433 6.00 -52.85 15.77
C ALA A 433 5.05 -51.77 16.30
N TYR A 434 5.34 -50.52 16.01
CA TYR A 434 4.53 -49.38 16.45
C TYR A 434 3.10 -49.42 15.84
N ALA A 435 2.97 -49.66 14.53
CA ALA A 435 1.66 -49.85 13.90
C ALA A 435 0.86 -51.00 14.54
N GLN A 436 1.49 -52.13 14.83
CA GLN A 436 0.84 -53.25 15.49
C GLN A 436 0.32 -52.90 16.89
N THR A 437 1.08 -52.13 17.66
CA THR A 437 0.66 -51.61 18.96
C THR A 437 -0.54 -50.68 18.85
N LEU A 438 -0.50 -49.74 17.89
CA LEU A 438 -1.64 -48.83 17.62
C LEU A 438 -2.93 -49.56 17.23
N GLU A 439 -2.82 -50.63 16.45
CA GLU A 439 -3.94 -51.47 16.00
C GLU A 439 -4.54 -52.33 17.10
N SER A 440 -3.77 -52.73 18.13
CA SER A 440 -4.25 -53.54 19.23
C SER A 440 -5.16 -52.80 20.22
N GLY A 441 -5.33 -51.52 20.04
CA GLY A 441 -6.19 -50.65 20.84
C GLY A 441 -5.42 -49.91 21.92
N ILE A 442 -5.53 -48.59 21.92
CA ILE A 442 -4.87 -47.73 22.91
C ILE A 442 -5.95 -47.07 23.76
N PRO A 443 -5.79 -47.00 25.09
CA PRO A 443 -6.67 -46.26 25.96
C PRO A 443 -6.76 -44.77 25.53
N ALA A 444 -7.94 -44.20 25.51
CA ALA A 444 -8.12 -42.77 25.32
C ALA A 444 -7.73 -41.99 26.60
N PRO A 445 -7.21 -40.78 26.49
CA PRO A 445 -6.95 -40.01 25.26
C PRO A 445 -5.60 -40.39 24.59
N PHE A 446 -5.56 -40.36 23.26
CA PHE A 446 -4.32 -40.46 22.50
C PHE A 446 -3.83 -39.05 22.16
N ASP A 447 -3.18 -38.40 23.08
CA ASP A 447 -2.54 -37.10 22.94
C ASP A 447 -1.06 -37.21 22.53
N SER A 448 -0.40 -36.07 22.32
CA SER A 448 1.01 -36.01 21.93
C SER A 448 1.94 -36.68 22.96
N THR A 449 1.63 -36.61 24.26
CA THR A 449 2.40 -37.25 25.34
C THR A 449 2.26 -38.77 25.27
N ALA A 450 1.04 -39.26 25.10
CA ALA A 450 0.78 -40.72 24.97
C ALA A 450 1.40 -41.27 23.67
N ALA A 451 1.27 -40.54 22.55
CA ALA A 451 1.89 -40.91 21.27
C ALA A 451 3.43 -41.04 21.41
N LYS A 452 4.06 -40.06 22.06
CA LYS A 452 5.50 -40.04 22.31
C LYS A 452 5.96 -41.20 23.21
N ALA A 453 5.31 -41.36 24.34
CA ALA A 453 5.67 -42.43 25.30
C ALA A 453 5.55 -43.83 24.68
N LEU A 454 4.50 -44.05 23.87
CA LEU A 454 4.31 -45.31 23.15
C LEU A 454 5.39 -45.54 22.08
N LEU A 455 5.78 -44.51 21.35
CA LEU A 455 6.82 -44.60 20.33
C LEU A 455 8.20 -44.87 20.98
N GLU A 456 8.49 -44.21 22.11
CA GLU A 456 9.73 -44.40 22.89
C GLU A 456 9.83 -45.83 23.46
N SER A 457 8.77 -46.32 24.11
CA SER A 457 8.74 -47.66 24.65
C SER A 457 8.85 -48.76 23.56
N THR A 458 8.22 -48.51 22.38
CA THR A 458 8.34 -49.43 21.25
C THR A 458 9.76 -49.45 20.71
N ALA A 459 10.41 -48.29 20.59
CA ALA A 459 11.80 -48.18 20.13
C ALA A 459 12.78 -48.87 21.11
N GLU A 460 12.58 -48.69 22.44
CA GLU A 460 13.37 -49.32 23.46
C GLU A 460 13.24 -50.87 23.41
N ALA A 461 12.02 -51.38 23.28
CA ALA A 461 11.74 -52.80 23.13
C ALA A 461 12.42 -53.44 21.91
N GLN A 462 12.65 -52.68 20.86
CA GLN A 462 13.35 -53.11 19.64
C GLN A 462 14.86 -52.80 19.69
N GLY A 463 15.37 -52.16 20.73
CA GLY A 463 16.77 -51.74 20.83
C GLY A 463 17.18 -50.63 19.84
N ILE A 464 16.24 -49.86 19.35
CA ILE A 464 16.45 -48.85 18.31
C ILE A 464 16.56 -47.45 18.93
N LYS A 465 17.59 -46.70 18.55
CA LYS A 465 17.74 -45.29 18.96
C LYS A 465 16.80 -44.39 18.14
N LEU A 466 15.74 -43.89 18.79
CA LEU A 466 14.67 -43.11 18.16
C LEU A 466 15.17 -41.93 17.28
N GLY A 467 16.20 -41.19 17.76
CA GLY A 467 16.75 -40.06 17.01
C GLY A 467 17.29 -40.40 15.60
N LYS A 468 17.66 -41.66 15.36
CA LYS A 468 18.14 -42.09 14.02
C LYS A 468 17.01 -42.32 13.02
N VAL A 469 15.81 -42.63 13.51
CA VAL A 469 14.68 -43.10 12.69
C VAL A 469 13.52 -42.07 12.62
N MET A 470 13.58 -40.98 13.40
CA MET A 470 12.48 -39.99 13.47
C MET A 470 12.09 -39.37 12.12
N GLN A 471 13.06 -39.20 11.21
CA GLN A 471 12.74 -38.71 9.88
C GLN A 471 11.96 -39.74 9.05
N ALA A 472 12.28 -41.02 9.17
CA ALA A 472 11.53 -42.09 8.56
C ALA A 472 10.12 -42.23 9.14
N VAL A 473 9.98 -42.07 10.48
CA VAL A 473 8.67 -42.04 11.13
C VAL A 473 7.81 -40.91 10.62
N ARG A 474 8.39 -39.71 10.48
CA ARG A 474 7.70 -38.54 9.87
C ARG A 474 7.29 -38.84 8.43
N LEU A 475 8.23 -39.33 7.64
CA LEU A 475 8.00 -39.65 6.23
C LEU A 475 6.82 -40.62 6.07
N ALA A 476 6.76 -41.68 6.88
CA ALA A 476 5.70 -42.67 6.84
C ALA A 476 4.30 -42.10 7.05
N VAL A 477 4.17 -41.12 7.94
CA VAL A 477 2.86 -40.58 8.34
C VAL A 477 2.46 -39.36 7.51
N THR A 478 3.42 -38.54 7.12
CA THR A 478 3.16 -37.25 6.44
C THR A 478 3.56 -37.21 4.96
N GLY A 479 4.37 -38.17 4.50
CA GLY A 479 5.01 -38.11 3.18
C GLY A 479 6.19 -37.13 3.08
N LEU A 480 6.49 -36.36 4.14
CA LEU A 480 7.42 -35.23 4.16
C LEU A 480 8.65 -35.53 5.06
N GLY A 481 9.81 -34.99 4.69
CA GLY A 481 11.04 -35.09 5.49
C GLY A 481 11.11 -34.07 6.64
N ALA A 482 10.34 -33.01 6.63
CA ALA A 482 10.28 -31.95 7.64
C ALA A 482 8.83 -31.49 7.85
N GLY A 483 8.56 -30.81 8.97
CA GLY A 483 7.22 -30.33 9.28
C GLY A 483 7.07 -29.89 10.74
N PRO A 484 5.84 -29.69 11.23
CA PRO A 484 5.55 -29.33 12.61
C PRO A 484 5.83 -30.49 13.59
N ASP A 485 5.52 -30.31 14.88
CA ASP A 485 5.73 -31.37 15.87
C ASP A 485 5.00 -32.67 15.48
N LEU A 486 5.74 -33.76 15.40
CA LEU A 486 5.23 -35.03 14.89
C LEU A 486 4.26 -35.70 15.86
N MET A 487 4.42 -35.49 17.15
CA MET A 487 3.53 -36.10 18.15
C MET A 487 2.19 -35.39 18.20
N GLU A 488 2.17 -34.07 17.98
CA GLU A 488 0.93 -33.32 17.77
C GLU A 488 0.23 -33.77 16.49
N VAL A 489 0.97 -34.03 15.41
CA VAL A 489 0.41 -34.62 14.18
C VAL A 489 -0.25 -35.95 14.47
N PHE A 490 0.38 -36.82 15.26
CA PHE A 490 -0.18 -38.12 15.64
C PHE A 490 -1.47 -37.96 16.45
N ALA A 491 -1.49 -37.05 17.42
CA ALA A 491 -2.67 -36.75 18.23
C ALA A 491 -3.85 -36.28 17.35
N ILE A 492 -3.61 -35.40 16.36
CA ILE A 492 -4.64 -34.89 15.45
C ILE A 492 -5.17 -35.99 14.51
N LEU A 493 -4.31 -36.88 14.02
CA LEU A 493 -4.69 -37.97 13.12
C LEU A 493 -5.41 -39.12 13.87
N GLY A 494 -5.02 -39.34 15.10
CA GLY A 494 -5.46 -40.47 15.90
C GLY A 494 -4.73 -41.81 15.57
N PRO A 495 -4.78 -42.78 16.49
CA PRO A 495 -3.95 -43.99 16.42
C PRO A 495 -4.27 -44.85 15.16
N GLN A 496 -5.50 -44.96 14.79
CA GLN A 496 -5.95 -45.76 13.64
C GLN A 496 -5.39 -45.25 12.31
N GLU A 497 -5.50 -43.92 12.09
CA GLU A 497 -5.02 -43.29 10.85
C GLU A 497 -3.49 -43.30 10.79
N VAL A 498 -2.82 -43.11 11.92
CA VAL A 498 -1.33 -43.24 12.02
C VAL A 498 -0.90 -44.65 11.64
N ALA A 499 -1.51 -45.69 12.20
CA ALA A 499 -1.21 -47.08 11.88
C ALA A 499 -1.42 -47.37 10.39
N LYS A 500 -2.54 -46.96 9.83
CA LYS A 500 -2.87 -47.12 8.41
C LYS A 500 -1.82 -46.52 7.48
N ARG A 501 -1.36 -45.31 7.79
CA ARG A 501 -0.33 -44.60 6.99
C ARG A 501 1.02 -45.28 7.09
N ILE A 502 1.38 -45.75 8.28
CA ILE A 502 2.61 -46.51 8.49
C ILE A 502 2.58 -47.80 7.65
N ARG A 503 1.45 -48.54 7.65
CA ARG A 503 1.30 -49.75 6.81
C ARG A 503 1.49 -49.45 5.35
N PHE A 504 0.82 -48.39 4.86
CA PHE A 504 0.97 -47.96 3.48
C PHE A 504 2.41 -47.62 3.12
N ALA A 505 3.13 -46.91 3.98
CA ALA A 505 4.54 -46.58 3.74
C ALA A 505 5.44 -47.85 3.74
N LEU A 506 5.19 -48.83 4.64
CA LEU A 506 5.92 -50.09 4.68
C LEU A 506 5.71 -50.94 3.43
N ASP A 507 4.51 -50.85 2.82
CA ASP A 507 4.16 -51.60 1.61
C ASP A 507 4.69 -50.89 0.33
N THR A 508 4.93 -49.58 0.40
CA THR A 508 5.30 -48.77 -0.77
C THR A 508 6.80 -48.50 -0.87
N LEU A 509 7.48 -48.27 0.25
CA LEU A 509 8.89 -47.85 0.24
C LEU A 509 9.83 -49.06 0.34
N ALA A 510 10.77 -49.15 -0.58
CA ALA A 510 11.84 -50.17 -0.51
C ALA A 510 12.88 -49.79 0.57
N ILE A 511 13.30 -50.79 1.36
CA ILE A 511 14.36 -50.59 2.35
C ILE A 511 15.67 -50.35 1.63
N VAL A 512 16.39 -49.31 2.07
CA VAL A 512 17.73 -48.99 1.57
C VAL A 512 18.73 -49.59 2.58
N ASP A 513 19.64 -50.43 2.06
CA ASP A 513 20.71 -51.07 2.82
C ASP A 513 21.82 -50.10 3.23
#